data_ece05801eb1cd4f485024df391bc4f55
#
_entry.id   ece05801eb1cd4f485024df391bc4f55
#
_cell.length_a   1.000
_cell.length_b   1.000
_cell.length_c   1.000
_cell.angle_alpha   90.00
_cell.angle_beta   90.00
_cell.angle_gamma   90.00
#
_symmetry.space_group_name_H-M   'P 1'
#
loop_
_entity.id
_entity.type
_entity.pdbx_description
1 polymer ?
#
loop_
_entity_poly.entity_id
_entity_poly.type
_entity_poly.pdbx_seq_one_letter_code
_entity_poly.pdbx_strand_id
1 'polypeptide(L)'
;LYFCTRYKHQMSSLPEKRIVDFISEHHVLTLATSFEEEPWCASCFYVYMPEDNCFVFTSDFNTRHIQQASHNIYVAGNIVLETSVVGKVQGVQFQGIISQPQNEQYEKAKKAYLKRFPVAMLMDTHIWVVDVTYIKMTDNRLGFGKKLIWSKDIALQK
;
A
#
# COMPACT_ATOMS: atom_id res chain seq x y z
N LEU A 1 31.85 -6.23 -31.68
CA LEU A 1 30.39 -6.37 -31.78
C LEU A 1 29.87 -6.83 -30.41
N TYR A 2 29.46 -5.86 -29.55
CA TYR A 2 28.80 -6.17 -28.29
C TYR A 2 27.30 -6.21 -28.54
N PHE A 3 26.71 -7.40 -28.42
CA PHE A 3 25.26 -7.58 -28.37
C PHE A 3 24.78 -7.12 -26.99
N CYS A 4 24.24 -5.91 -26.93
CA CYS A 4 23.47 -5.43 -25.81
C CYS A 4 22.09 -6.11 -25.87
N THR A 5 21.92 -7.21 -25.12
CA THR A 5 20.62 -7.83 -24.92
C THR A 5 19.76 -6.86 -24.10
N ARG A 6 18.95 -6.08 -24.77
CA ARG A 6 17.88 -5.27 -24.17
C ARG A 6 16.91 -6.23 -23.50
N TYR A 7 16.99 -6.37 -22.19
CA TYR A 7 15.91 -6.89 -21.39
C TYR A 7 14.70 -6.00 -21.61
N LYS A 8 13.78 -6.42 -22.46
CA LYS A 8 12.42 -5.87 -22.48
C LYS A 8 11.77 -6.31 -21.15
N HIS A 9 11.88 -5.48 -20.12
CA HIS A 9 10.98 -5.56 -18.99
C HIS A 9 9.60 -5.20 -19.54
N GLN A 10 8.81 -6.21 -19.81
CA GLN A 10 7.40 -6.07 -20.10
C GLN A 10 6.76 -5.72 -18.76
N MET A 11 6.54 -4.42 -18.52
CA MET A 11 5.92 -3.93 -17.31
C MET A 11 4.51 -4.47 -17.23
N SER A 12 4.26 -5.32 -16.26
CA SER A 12 2.92 -5.64 -15.79
C SER A 12 2.36 -4.36 -15.17
N SER A 13 1.24 -3.86 -15.67
CA SER A 13 0.55 -2.70 -15.10
C SER A 13 0.10 -2.91 -13.64
N LEU A 14 0.03 -4.15 -13.18
CA LEU A 14 -0.43 -4.55 -11.85
C LEU A 14 0.58 -5.49 -11.18
N PRO A 15 0.61 -5.52 -9.83
CA PRO A 15 1.42 -6.49 -9.08
C PRO A 15 1.04 -7.94 -9.39
N GLU A 16 1.98 -8.87 -9.17
CA GLU A 16 1.71 -10.29 -9.29
C GLU A 16 0.52 -10.72 -8.43
N LYS A 17 -0.28 -11.66 -8.95
CA LYS A 17 -1.47 -12.18 -8.27
C LYS A 17 -1.22 -12.58 -6.81
N ARG A 18 -0.07 -13.17 -6.50
CA ARG A 18 0.30 -13.57 -5.13
C ARG A 18 0.40 -12.38 -4.18
N ILE A 19 0.93 -11.25 -4.64
CA ILE A 19 0.98 -10.00 -3.89
C ILE A 19 -0.43 -9.48 -3.66
N VAL A 20 -1.24 -9.43 -4.72
CA VAL A 20 -2.63 -8.97 -4.67
C VAL A 20 -3.48 -9.83 -3.72
N ASP A 21 -3.36 -11.16 -3.81
CA ASP A 21 -4.08 -12.10 -2.95
C ASP A 21 -3.72 -11.85 -1.46
N PHE A 22 -2.42 -11.80 -1.14
CA PHE A 22 -1.96 -11.55 0.23
C PHE A 22 -2.49 -10.22 0.78
N ILE A 23 -2.36 -9.13 0.01
CA ILE A 23 -2.87 -7.81 0.42
C ILE A 23 -4.38 -7.85 0.62
N SER A 24 -5.12 -8.57 -0.23
CA SER A 24 -6.58 -8.63 -0.17
C SER A 24 -7.11 -9.48 0.98
N GLU A 25 -6.35 -10.48 1.44
CA GLU A 25 -6.72 -11.31 2.58
C GLU A 25 -6.61 -10.57 3.92
N HIS A 26 -5.63 -9.67 4.06
CA HIS A 26 -5.36 -8.96 5.31
C HIS A 26 -6.21 -7.69 5.43
N HIS A 27 -6.36 -7.19 6.65
CA HIS A 27 -7.30 -6.12 6.98
C HIS A 27 -6.63 -4.89 7.58
N VAL A 28 -5.44 -5.05 8.15
CA VAL A 28 -4.71 -3.99 8.85
C VAL A 28 -3.35 -3.80 8.20
N LEU A 29 -3.04 -2.57 7.84
CA LEU A 29 -1.70 -2.15 7.46
C LEU A 29 -1.11 -1.27 8.57
N THR A 30 0.21 -1.26 8.65
CA THR A 30 0.95 -0.21 9.37
C THR A 30 1.33 0.86 8.37
N LEU A 31 0.84 2.09 8.57
CA LEU A 31 1.22 3.27 7.80
C LEU A 31 2.37 3.97 8.52
N ALA A 32 3.47 4.20 7.82
CA ALA A 32 4.61 4.97 8.29
C ALA A 32 4.64 6.34 7.60
N THR A 33 4.70 7.39 8.39
CA THR A 33 4.81 8.78 7.98
C THR A 33 6.03 9.43 8.60
N SER A 34 6.52 10.53 8.04
CA SER A 34 7.62 11.29 8.64
C SER A 34 7.49 12.77 8.26
N PHE A 35 7.83 13.62 9.21
CA PHE A 35 7.97 15.06 9.03
C PHE A 35 9.03 15.59 10.00
N GLU A 36 9.89 16.52 9.55
CA GLU A 36 11.00 17.08 10.35
C GLU A 36 11.86 16.04 11.07
N GLU A 37 12.23 14.97 10.33
CA GLU A 37 13.03 13.84 10.83
C GLU A 37 12.34 12.98 11.92
N GLU A 38 11.07 13.24 12.23
CA GLU A 38 10.29 12.46 13.18
C GLU A 38 9.44 11.39 12.47
N PRO A 39 9.80 10.11 12.51
CA PRO A 39 8.97 9.03 11.97
C PRO A 39 7.82 8.70 12.92
N TRP A 40 6.71 8.27 12.35
CA TRP A 40 5.55 7.79 13.08
C TRP A 40 4.90 6.60 12.39
N CYS A 41 4.31 5.68 13.15
CA CYS A 41 3.58 4.54 12.64
C CYS A 41 2.15 4.51 13.21
N ALA A 42 1.18 4.16 12.37
CA ALA A 42 -0.21 3.97 12.75
C ALA A 42 -0.78 2.69 12.11
N SER A 43 -1.59 1.96 12.87
CA SER A 43 -2.32 0.81 12.36
C SER A 43 -3.66 1.27 11.80
N CYS A 44 -3.95 0.95 10.54
CA CYS A 44 -5.15 1.35 9.84
C CYS A 44 -5.86 0.14 9.24
N PHE A 45 -7.18 0.03 9.44
CA PHE A 45 -7.99 -0.85 8.62
C PHE A 45 -8.02 -0.34 7.18
N TYR A 46 -7.87 -1.23 6.21
CA TYR A 46 -7.81 -0.84 4.82
C TYR A 46 -8.61 -1.76 3.90
N VAL A 47 -8.95 -1.25 2.75
CA VAL A 47 -9.30 -2.03 1.56
C VAL A 47 -8.28 -1.75 0.45
N TYR A 48 -7.88 -2.79 -0.25
CA TYR A 48 -7.06 -2.65 -1.44
C TYR A 48 -7.93 -2.66 -2.69
N MET A 49 -7.66 -1.74 -3.60
CA MET A 49 -8.32 -1.63 -4.90
C MET A 49 -7.32 -2.05 -5.99
N PRO A 50 -7.39 -3.30 -6.47
CA PRO A 50 -6.38 -3.85 -7.38
C PRO A 50 -6.29 -3.09 -8.71
N GLU A 51 -7.41 -2.64 -9.25
CA GLU A 51 -7.48 -1.96 -10.55
C GLU A 51 -6.73 -0.63 -10.53
N ASP A 52 -6.77 0.06 -9.39
CA ASP A 52 -6.10 1.35 -9.19
C ASP A 52 -4.75 1.20 -8.49
N ASN A 53 -4.42 -0.01 -8.01
CA ASN A 53 -3.26 -0.32 -7.19
C ASN A 53 -3.08 0.66 -6.03
N CYS A 54 -4.13 0.82 -5.24
CA CYS A 54 -4.13 1.72 -4.09
C CYS A 54 -4.76 1.10 -2.85
N PHE A 55 -4.31 1.59 -1.69
CA PHE A 55 -4.96 1.34 -0.40
C PHE A 55 -5.94 2.45 -0.08
N VAL A 56 -7.10 2.09 0.44
CA VAL A 56 -8.10 3.03 0.98
C VAL A 56 -8.25 2.77 2.47
N PHE A 57 -8.20 3.80 3.26
CA PHE A 57 -8.39 3.72 4.71
C PHE A 57 -9.12 4.96 5.23
N THR A 58 -9.53 4.95 6.50
CA THR A 58 -10.16 6.10 7.16
C THR A 58 -9.30 6.62 8.30
N SER A 59 -9.27 7.93 8.46
CA SER A 59 -8.63 8.59 9.58
C SER A 59 -9.09 10.04 9.73
N ASP A 60 -9.00 10.58 10.95
CA ASP A 60 -9.32 11.98 11.22
C ASP A 60 -8.15 12.90 10.91
N PHE A 61 -8.46 14.15 10.57
CA PHE A 61 -7.46 15.19 10.26
C PHE A 61 -6.52 15.50 11.42
N ASN A 62 -6.96 15.32 12.66
CA ASN A 62 -6.18 15.63 13.86
C ASN A 62 -5.25 14.50 14.29
N THR A 63 -5.23 13.36 13.59
CA THR A 63 -4.29 12.27 13.90
C THR A 63 -2.88 12.62 13.46
N ARG A 64 -1.87 12.20 14.25
CA ARG A 64 -0.46 12.54 13.97
C ARG A 64 -0.01 12.10 12.56
N HIS A 65 -0.38 10.91 12.12
CA HIS A 65 0.00 10.42 10.80
C HIS A 65 -0.60 11.25 9.66
N ILE A 66 -1.84 11.76 9.81
CA ILE A 66 -2.45 12.63 8.79
C ILE A 66 -1.81 14.02 8.81
N GLN A 67 -1.54 14.57 10.00
CA GLN A 67 -0.84 15.85 10.12
C GLN A 67 0.56 15.78 9.48
N GLN A 68 1.33 14.73 9.74
CA GLN A 68 2.63 14.54 9.08
C GLN A 68 2.46 14.37 7.55
N ALA A 69 1.48 13.58 7.12
CA ALA A 69 1.21 13.35 5.69
C ALA A 69 0.77 14.63 4.94
N SER A 70 0.17 15.60 5.62
CA SER A 70 -0.17 16.91 5.03
C SER A 70 1.06 17.74 4.67
N HIS A 71 2.20 17.49 5.31
CA HIS A 71 3.49 18.14 5.02
C HIS A 71 4.40 17.29 4.14
N ASN A 72 4.31 15.97 4.26
CA ASN A 72 5.09 15.01 3.46
C ASN A 72 4.20 13.88 2.98
N ILE A 73 3.80 13.96 1.72
CA ILE A 73 2.88 13.00 1.09
C ILE A 73 3.50 11.62 0.80
N TYR A 74 4.83 11.48 0.91
CA TYR A 74 5.51 10.21 0.70
C TYR A 74 5.40 9.36 1.96
N VAL A 75 4.78 8.20 1.81
CA VAL A 75 4.53 7.27 2.91
C VAL A 75 5.08 5.90 2.60
N ALA A 76 5.31 5.13 3.64
CA ALA A 76 5.63 3.72 3.55
C ALA A 76 4.73 2.92 4.49
N GLY A 77 4.79 1.60 4.37
CA GLY A 77 4.04 0.77 5.30
C GLY A 77 4.32 -0.70 5.12
N ASN A 78 3.67 -1.48 5.95
CA ASN A 78 3.70 -2.92 5.83
C ASN A 78 2.36 -3.58 6.17
N ILE A 79 2.20 -4.79 5.66
CA ILE A 79 1.16 -5.74 6.02
C ILE A 79 1.88 -7.04 6.36
N VAL A 80 1.62 -7.62 7.51
CA VAL A 80 2.33 -8.81 7.98
C VAL A 80 1.35 -9.90 8.42
N LEU A 81 1.65 -11.14 8.09
CA LEU A 81 1.04 -12.29 8.73
C LEU A 81 1.74 -12.52 10.07
N GLU A 82 1.02 -12.30 11.18
CA GLU A 82 1.51 -12.64 12.50
C GLU A 82 1.67 -14.16 12.60
N THR A 83 2.88 -14.63 12.94
CA THR A 83 3.20 -16.05 13.07
C THR A 83 4.44 -16.25 13.96
N SER A 84 4.42 -17.29 14.77
CA SER A 84 5.60 -17.74 15.52
C SER A 84 6.51 -18.68 14.73
N VAL A 85 6.10 -19.07 13.52
CA VAL A 85 6.83 -20.07 12.69
C VAL A 85 7.61 -19.34 11.60
N VAL A 86 8.94 -19.30 11.72
CA VAL A 86 9.85 -18.61 10.80
C VAL A 86 9.65 -19.03 9.33
N GLY A 87 9.42 -20.31 9.06
CA GLY A 87 9.14 -20.82 7.70
C GLY A 87 7.82 -20.37 7.11
N LYS A 88 6.92 -19.79 7.90
CA LYS A 88 5.61 -19.27 7.46
C LYS A 88 5.56 -17.74 7.37
N VAL A 89 6.66 -17.04 7.66
CA VAL A 89 6.71 -15.58 7.58
C VAL A 89 6.29 -15.11 6.20
N GLN A 90 5.31 -14.25 6.17
CA GLN A 90 4.80 -13.56 4.98
C GLN A 90 4.57 -12.10 5.33
N GLY A 91 4.87 -11.22 4.41
CA GLY A 91 4.60 -9.80 4.58
C GLY A 91 4.89 -9.00 3.32
N VAL A 92 4.18 -7.90 3.21
CA VAL A 92 4.36 -6.89 2.18
C VAL A 92 4.89 -5.63 2.82
N GLN A 93 5.92 -5.04 2.21
CA GLN A 93 6.38 -3.68 2.45
C GLN A 93 6.02 -2.85 1.22
N PHE A 94 5.55 -1.64 1.43
CA PHE A 94 5.16 -0.77 0.31
C PHE A 94 5.64 0.66 0.52
N GLN A 95 5.73 1.40 -0.57
CA GLN A 95 5.84 2.85 -0.61
C GLN A 95 4.70 3.41 -1.46
N GLY A 96 4.29 4.64 -1.17
CA GLY A 96 3.24 5.27 -1.93
C GLY A 96 3.11 6.76 -1.64
N ILE A 97 2.12 7.35 -2.30
CA ILE A 97 1.75 8.75 -2.15
C ILE A 97 0.36 8.80 -1.55
N ILE A 98 0.24 9.42 -0.38
CA ILE A 98 -1.05 9.60 0.28
C ILE A 98 -1.75 10.85 -0.26
N SER A 99 -3.07 10.74 -0.44
CA SER A 99 -3.92 11.86 -0.83
C SER A 99 -5.33 11.70 -0.29
N GLN A 100 -6.08 12.79 -0.28
CA GLN A 100 -7.51 12.77 -0.06
C GLN A 100 -8.21 12.68 -1.43
N PRO A 101 -8.96 11.59 -1.68
CA PRO A 101 -9.61 11.41 -2.98
C PRO A 101 -10.71 12.46 -3.21
N GLN A 102 -10.97 12.80 -4.47
CA GLN A 102 -11.96 13.78 -4.87
C GLN A 102 -12.94 13.17 -5.88
N ASN A 103 -14.15 13.73 -5.95
CA ASN A 103 -15.15 13.40 -6.99
C ASN A 103 -15.39 11.89 -7.14
N GLU A 104 -15.24 11.37 -8.36
CA GLU A 104 -15.46 9.96 -8.68
C GLU A 104 -14.54 9.00 -7.91
N GLN A 105 -13.28 9.38 -7.72
CA GLN A 105 -12.33 8.60 -6.91
C GLN A 105 -12.81 8.46 -5.46
N TYR A 106 -13.35 9.53 -4.88
CA TYR A 106 -13.92 9.50 -3.52
C TYR A 106 -15.08 8.52 -3.42
N GLU A 107 -16.03 8.60 -4.35
CA GLU A 107 -17.22 7.72 -4.33
C GLU A 107 -16.82 6.23 -4.50
N LYS A 108 -15.87 5.96 -5.41
CA LYS A 108 -15.33 4.62 -5.63
C LYS A 108 -14.63 4.08 -4.39
N ALA A 109 -13.73 4.87 -3.79
CA ALA A 109 -12.99 4.52 -2.58
C ALA A 109 -13.93 4.29 -1.39
N LYS A 110 -14.88 5.19 -1.16
CA LYS A 110 -15.88 5.09 -0.10
C LYS A 110 -16.73 3.84 -0.25
N LYS A 111 -17.23 3.56 -1.44
CA LYS A 111 -18.01 2.35 -1.73
C LYS A 111 -17.21 1.08 -1.44
N ALA A 112 -15.95 1.02 -1.88
CA ALA A 112 -15.07 -0.12 -1.63
C ALA A 112 -14.82 -0.32 -0.13
N TYR A 113 -14.53 0.76 0.60
CA TYR A 113 -14.27 0.72 2.05
C TYR A 113 -15.51 0.25 2.83
N LEU A 114 -16.67 0.85 2.58
CA LEU A 114 -17.92 0.50 3.26
C LEU A 114 -18.41 -0.91 2.93
N LYS A 115 -18.13 -1.41 1.73
CA LYS A 115 -18.42 -2.81 1.38
C LYS A 115 -17.62 -3.78 2.26
N ARG A 116 -16.36 -3.45 2.58
CA ARG A 116 -15.49 -4.28 3.42
C ARG A 116 -15.74 -4.09 4.91
N PHE A 117 -16.03 -2.85 5.32
CA PHE A 117 -16.23 -2.45 6.70
C PHE A 117 -17.55 -1.67 6.88
N PRO A 118 -18.71 -2.35 6.85
CA PRO A 118 -20.02 -1.68 6.91
C PRO A 118 -20.21 -0.82 8.17
N VAL A 119 -19.59 -1.20 9.28
CA VAL A 119 -19.65 -0.48 10.56
C VAL A 119 -19.08 0.95 10.47
N ALA A 120 -18.21 1.20 9.50
CA ALA A 120 -17.64 2.52 9.26
C ALA A 120 -18.67 3.58 8.80
N MET A 121 -19.87 3.15 8.38
CA MET A 121 -20.99 4.09 8.11
C MET A 121 -21.44 4.88 9.35
N LEU A 122 -21.17 4.35 10.53
CA LEU A 122 -21.52 4.98 11.82
C LEU A 122 -20.43 5.91 12.35
N MET A 123 -19.30 6.01 11.64
CA MET A 123 -18.14 6.78 12.07
C MET A 123 -18.03 8.05 11.23
N ASP A 124 -17.83 9.19 11.89
CA ASP A 124 -17.49 10.46 11.24
C ASP A 124 -15.98 10.51 10.99
N THR A 125 -15.53 9.86 9.91
CA THR A 125 -14.11 9.80 9.54
C THR A 125 -13.93 10.15 8.07
N HIS A 126 -12.69 10.53 7.70
CA HIS A 126 -12.35 10.92 6.34
C HIS A 126 -11.68 9.78 5.58
N ILE A 127 -11.98 9.66 4.29
CA ILE A 127 -11.37 8.68 3.37
C ILE A 127 -10.02 9.21 2.90
N TRP A 128 -9.02 8.33 2.94
CA TRP A 128 -7.67 8.56 2.45
C TRP A 128 -7.28 7.45 1.48
N VAL A 129 -6.46 7.80 0.51
CA VAL A 129 -5.92 6.87 -0.49
C VAL A 129 -4.41 6.91 -0.47
N VAL A 130 -3.77 5.76 -0.55
CA VAL A 130 -2.33 5.62 -0.81
C VAL A 130 -2.14 5.00 -2.18
N ASP A 131 -1.75 5.81 -3.16
CA ASP A 131 -1.34 5.33 -4.47
C ASP A 131 0.01 4.63 -4.35
N VAL A 132 0.03 3.33 -4.60
CA VAL A 132 1.23 2.50 -4.38
C VAL A 132 2.23 2.71 -5.51
N THR A 133 3.48 2.98 -5.15
CA THR A 133 4.58 3.18 -6.10
C THR A 133 5.60 2.04 -6.09
N TYR A 134 5.70 1.31 -4.98
CA TYR A 134 6.61 0.19 -4.82
C TYR A 134 6.04 -0.84 -3.85
N ILE A 135 6.23 -2.11 -4.17
CA ILE A 135 5.87 -3.25 -3.30
C ILE A 135 7.02 -4.25 -3.28
N LYS A 136 7.35 -4.71 -2.08
CA LYS A 136 8.22 -5.86 -1.86
C LYS A 136 7.50 -6.87 -0.95
N MET A 137 7.26 -8.07 -1.46
CA MET A 137 6.71 -9.17 -0.67
C MET A 137 7.80 -10.16 -0.31
N THR A 138 7.84 -10.55 0.96
CA THR A 138 8.58 -11.72 1.45
C THR A 138 7.59 -12.86 1.71
N ASP A 139 7.88 -14.06 1.20
CA ASP A 139 7.12 -15.27 1.47
C ASP A 139 8.09 -16.44 1.66
N ASN A 140 8.36 -16.82 2.89
CA ASN A 140 9.32 -17.88 3.22
C ASN A 140 8.87 -19.27 2.75
N ARG A 141 7.61 -19.47 2.39
CA ARG A 141 7.12 -20.71 1.80
C ARG A 141 7.68 -20.95 0.39
N LEU A 142 8.10 -19.90 -0.30
CA LEU A 142 8.74 -19.98 -1.62
C LEU A 142 10.25 -20.29 -1.55
N GLY A 143 10.79 -20.39 -0.34
CA GLY A 143 12.21 -20.49 -0.03
C GLY A 143 12.71 -19.27 0.73
N PHE A 144 13.67 -19.50 1.63
CA PHE A 144 14.22 -18.42 2.46
C PHE A 144 14.83 -17.31 1.59
N GLY A 145 14.42 -16.08 1.85
CA GLY A 145 14.96 -14.90 1.19
C GLY A 145 14.39 -14.61 -0.20
N LYS A 146 13.49 -15.45 -0.74
CA LYS A 146 12.82 -15.17 -2.01
C LYS A 146 11.86 -14.01 -1.84
N LYS A 147 11.96 -13.03 -2.75
CA LYS A 147 11.16 -11.80 -2.71
C LYS A 147 10.48 -11.59 -4.06
N LEU A 148 9.25 -11.10 -4.02
CA LEU A 148 8.52 -10.60 -5.18
C LEU A 148 8.54 -9.08 -5.09
N ILE A 149 8.87 -8.42 -6.20
CA ILE A 149 8.99 -6.96 -6.26
C ILE A 149 8.12 -6.45 -7.41
N TRP A 150 7.39 -5.38 -7.12
CA TRP A 150 6.69 -4.58 -8.10
C TRP A 150 7.04 -3.10 -7.90
N SER A 151 7.20 -2.37 -8.99
CA SER A 151 7.37 -0.92 -8.96
C SER A 151 6.60 -0.27 -10.10
N LYS A 152 5.98 0.86 -9.80
CA LYS A 152 5.42 1.75 -10.80
C LYS A 152 6.59 2.52 -11.41
N ASP A 153 6.83 2.39 -12.74
CA ASP A 153 7.81 3.25 -13.40
C ASP A 153 7.26 4.68 -13.39
N ILE A 154 7.81 5.47 -12.50
CA ILE A 154 7.70 6.91 -12.61
C ILE A 154 8.69 7.26 -13.71
N ALA A 155 8.19 7.50 -14.94
CA ALA A 155 8.97 8.14 -15.96
C ALA A 155 9.50 9.44 -15.33
N LEU A 156 10.78 9.46 -14.98
CA LEU A 156 11.47 10.67 -14.56
C LEU A 156 11.43 11.62 -15.77
N GLN A 157 10.43 12.46 -15.81
CA GLN A 157 10.47 13.64 -16.66
C GLN A 157 11.58 14.52 -16.09
N LYS A 158 12.73 14.42 -16.74
CA LYS A 158 13.81 15.40 -16.60
C LYS A 158 13.43 16.69 -17.30
#